data_4cbebdacc13b2a4ec414ca2628924a92
#
_entry.id   4cbebdacc13b2a4ec414ca2628924a92
#
_cell.length_a   1.000
_cell.length_b   1.000
_cell.length_c   1.000
_cell.angle_alpha   90.00
_cell.angle_beta   90.00
_cell.angle_gamma   90.00
#
_symmetry.space_group_name_H-M   'P 1'
#
loop_
_entity.id
_entity.type
_entity.pdbx_description
1 polymer ?
#
loop_
_entity_poly.entity_id
_entity_poly.type
_entity_poly.pdbx_seq_one_letter_code
_entity_poly.pdbx_strand_id
1 'polypeptide(L)'
;MTEEHTAMEPTFVEAITAISAATDLPEQTRRHWCSSLVGIAKAFDQPIELIPARYSAVRARMAALHHVPLDWVPKTLANHRSNTKSALIWFAKEKDVVPHGVSLSPVWDRLRTQLADPSTRYRLMPLMRFCSGIHIDPEAVDEAVIDRYMDHRARTTARASDAASRRILARLWNTGIGRIDGWPQVRLIEPPVKAAEGPAWDDLPEGLRTDI
;
A
#
# COMPACT_ATOMS: atom_id res chain seq x y z
N MET A 1 27.28 9.35 -21.60
CA MET A 1 25.85 9.62 -21.81
C MET A 1 25.13 8.32 -21.51
N THR A 2 24.65 8.17 -20.29
CA THR A 2 23.85 7.02 -19.83
C THR A 2 22.40 7.41 -20.10
N GLU A 3 21.78 6.77 -21.09
CA GLU A 3 20.34 6.88 -21.29
C GLU A 3 19.66 6.26 -20.07
N GLU A 4 19.11 7.09 -19.19
CA GLU A 4 18.15 6.67 -18.19
C GLU A 4 16.93 6.15 -18.95
N HIS A 5 16.83 4.84 -19.05
CA HIS A 5 15.63 4.14 -19.52
C HIS A 5 14.56 4.36 -18.45
N THR A 6 13.84 5.48 -18.54
CA THR A 6 12.64 5.72 -17.73
C THR A 6 11.65 4.62 -18.12
N ALA A 7 11.63 3.55 -17.36
CA ALA A 7 10.66 2.47 -17.54
C ALA A 7 9.26 3.10 -17.44
N MET A 8 8.55 3.15 -18.56
CA MET A 8 7.19 3.71 -18.64
C MET A 8 6.29 2.96 -17.67
N GLU A 9 5.62 3.67 -16.78
CA GLU A 9 4.74 3.08 -15.77
C GLU A 9 3.63 2.27 -16.46
N PRO A 10 3.41 0.98 -16.08
CA PRO A 10 2.36 0.15 -16.68
C PRO A 10 0.99 0.79 -16.54
N THR A 11 0.14 0.62 -17.56
CA THR A 11 -1.20 1.19 -17.64
C THR A 11 -2.30 0.14 -17.49
N PHE A 12 -3.55 0.56 -17.51
CA PHE A 12 -4.69 -0.36 -17.47
C PHE A 12 -4.71 -1.32 -18.66
N VAL A 13 -4.10 -0.94 -19.81
CA VAL A 13 -3.97 -1.84 -20.98
C VAL A 13 -3.16 -3.07 -20.63
N GLU A 14 -1.96 -2.87 -20.06
CA GLU A 14 -1.10 -3.98 -19.69
C GLU A 14 -1.72 -4.83 -18.58
N ALA A 15 -2.43 -4.19 -17.64
CA ALA A 15 -3.15 -4.93 -16.60
C ALA A 15 -4.26 -5.81 -17.19
N ILE A 16 -5.08 -5.28 -18.10
CA ILE A 16 -6.15 -6.02 -18.78
C ILE A 16 -5.56 -7.17 -19.60
N THR A 17 -4.49 -6.92 -20.35
CA THR A 17 -3.81 -7.93 -21.15
C THR A 17 -3.29 -9.08 -20.27
N ALA A 18 -2.60 -8.75 -19.19
CA ALA A 18 -2.07 -9.76 -18.26
C ALA A 18 -3.18 -10.57 -17.58
N ILE A 19 -4.26 -9.91 -17.12
CA ILE A 19 -5.41 -10.58 -16.49
C ILE A 19 -6.11 -11.50 -17.49
N SER A 20 -6.29 -11.07 -18.73
CA SER A 20 -6.93 -11.87 -19.77
C SER A 20 -6.14 -13.14 -20.10
N ALA A 21 -4.82 -13.07 -20.08
CA ALA A 21 -3.91 -14.20 -20.33
C ALA A 21 -3.66 -15.07 -19.08
N ALA A 22 -4.11 -14.66 -17.90
CA ALA A 22 -3.83 -15.36 -16.65
C ALA A 22 -4.51 -16.74 -16.59
N THR A 23 -3.73 -17.79 -16.35
CA THR A 23 -4.22 -19.17 -16.20
C THR A 23 -4.51 -19.54 -14.74
N ASP A 24 -3.98 -18.79 -13.79
CA ASP A 24 -4.16 -18.94 -12.35
C ASP A 24 -5.45 -18.30 -11.82
N LEU A 25 -6.18 -17.57 -12.67
CA LEU A 25 -7.44 -16.93 -12.32
C LEU A 25 -8.65 -17.63 -12.95
N PRO A 26 -9.76 -17.84 -12.19
CA PRO A 26 -11.01 -18.29 -12.75
C PRO A 26 -11.51 -17.36 -13.86
N GLU A 27 -12.10 -17.92 -14.92
CA GLU A 27 -12.59 -17.14 -16.08
C GLU A 27 -13.56 -16.02 -15.67
N GLN A 28 -14.48 -16.31 -14.76
CA GLN A 28 -15.43 -15.31 -14.26
C GLN A 28 -14.70 -14.15 -13.57
N THR A 29 -13.66 -14.43 -12.80
CA THR A 29 -12.84 -13.40 -12.13
C THR A 29 -12.14 -12.51 -13.16
N ARG A 30 -11.52 -13.11 -14.20
CA ARG A 30 -10.88 -12.37 -15.28
C ARG A 30 -11.86 -11.42 -15.97
N ARG A 31 -13.04 -11.91 -16.32
CA ARG A 31 -14.09 -11.10 -16.95
C ARG A 31 -14.52 -9.93 -16.06
N HIS A 32 -14.77 -10.19 -14.77
CA HIS A 32 -15.21 -9.15 -13.83
C HIS A 32 -14.12 -8.09 -13.61
N TRP A 33 -12.86 -8.49 -13.52
CA TRP A 33 -11.77 -7.57 -13.30
C TRP A 33 -11.50 -6.71 -14.54
N CYS A 34 -11.42 -7.30 -15.72
CA CYS A 34 -11.28 -6.55 -16.98
C CYS A 34 -12.44 -5.58 -17.20
N SER A 35 -13.69 -6.04 -17.02
CA SER A 35 -14.87 -5.17 -17.11
C SER A 35 -14.83 -4.02 -16.11
N SER A 36 -14.33 -4.27 -14.90
CA SER A 36 -14.24 -3.23 -13.87
C SER A 36 -13.17 -2.20 -14.17
N LEU A 37 -12.00 -2.61 -14.68
CA LEU A 37 -10.96 -1.68 -15.14
C LEU A 37 -11.48 -0.74 -16.25
N VAL A 38 -12.15 -1.32 -17.25
CA VAL A 38 -12.79 -0.53 -18.32
C VAL A 38 -13.90 0.38 -17.78
N GLY A 39 -14.72 -0.12 -16.85
CA GLY A 39 -15.78 0.68 -16.22
C GLY A 39 -15.22 1.87 -15.42
N ILE A 40 -14.18 1.66 -14.64
CA ILE A 40 -13.51 2.74 -13.89
C ILE A 40 -12.84 3.74 -14.85
N ALA A 41 -12.22 3.29 -15.95
CA ALA A 41 -11.64 4.19 -16.94
C ALA A 41 -12.70 5.11 -17.56
N LYS A 42 -13.88 4.56 -17.92
CA LYS A 42 -15.04 5.34 -18.39
C LYS A 42 -15.51 6.33 -17.32
N ALA A 43 -15.59 5.92 -16.05
CA ALA A 43 -15.98 6.79 -14.95
C ALA A 43 -14.95 7.90 -14.68
N PHE A 44 -13.70 7.71 -15.08
CA PHE A 44 -12.66 8.74 -15.03
C PHE A 44 -12.68 9.67 -16.26
N ASP A 45 -13.47 9.35 -17.28
CA ASP A 45 -13.45 10.00 -18.59
C ASP A 45 -12.03 10.05 -19.17
N GLN A 46 -11.33 8.91 -19.10
CA GLN A 46 -9.94 8.81 -19.52
C GLN A 46 -9.67 7.48 -20.26
N PRO A 47 -8.89 7.51 -21.35
CA PRO A 47 -8.44 6.31 -22.04
C PRO A 47 -7.65 5.37 -21.12
N ILE A 48 -7.84 4.06 -21.29
CA ILE A 48 -7.17 3.03 -20.47
C ILE A 48 -5.65 3.04 -20.60
N GLU A 49 -5.13 3.56 -21.71
CA GLU A 49 -3.71 3.72 -22.02
C GLU A 49 -3.03 4.78 -21.14
N LEU A 50 -3.80 5.71 -20.60
CA LEU A 50 -3.30 6.83 -19.82
C LEU A 50 -3.48 6.65 -18.30
N ILE A 51 -4.12 5.54 -17.89
CA ILE A 51 -4.38 5.30 -16.47
C ILE A 51 -3.32 4.34 -15.92
N PRO A 52 -2.52 4.77 -14.93
CA PRO A 52 -1.51 3.91 -14.32
C PRO A 52 -2.12 2.65 -13.67
N ALA A 53 -1.54 1.48 -13.95
CA ALA A 53 -1.99 0.20 -13.37
C ALA A 53 -1.47 0.00 -11.92
N ARG A 54 -1.46 1.05 -11.14
CA ARG A 54 -1.04 1.06 -9.74
C ARG A 54 -2.16 1.55 -8.85
N TYR A 55 -2.59 0.72 -7.91
CA TYR A 55 -3.73 1.05 -7.05
C TYR A 55 -3.55 2.36 -6.27
N SER A 56 -2.34 2.65 -5.77
CA SER A 56 -2.05 3.90 -5.07
C SER A 56 -2.26 5.15 -5.94
N ALA A 57 -2.03 5.06 -7.25
CA ALA A 57 -2.22 6.18 -8.18
C ALA A 57 -3.71 6.48 -8.45
N VAL A 58 -4.57 5.46 -8.44
CA VAL A 58 -5.99 5.60 -8.81
C VAL A 58 -6.94 5.66 -7.62
N ARG A 59 -6.50 5.26 -6.42
CA ARG A 59 -7.37 5.09 -5.23
C ARG A 59 -8.13 6.35 -4.83
N ALA A 60 -7.47 7.51 -4.85
CA ALA A 60 -8.09 8.78 -4.46
C ALA A 60 -9.20 9.17 -5.45
N ARG A 61 -8.93 9.04 -6.76
CA ARG A 61 -9.93 9.28 -7.80
C ARG A 61 -11.10 8.28 -7.70
N MET A 62 -10.82 7.01 -7.48
CA MET A 62 -11.86 5.99 -7.27
C MET A 62 -12.71 6.29 -6.04
N ALA A 63 -12.12 6.75 -4.94
CA ALA A 63 -12.86 7.12 -3.73
C ALA A 63 -13.79 8.32 -3.97
N ALA A 64 -13.38 9.26 -4.82
CA ALA A 64 -14.16 10.46 -5.17
C ALA A 64 -15.32 10.18 -6.15
N LEU A 65 -15.37 9.03 -6.83
CA LEU A 65 -16.48 8.71 -7.75
C LEU A 65 -17.80 8.68 -6.97
N HIS A 66 -18.85 9.14 -7.60
CA HIS A 66 -20.22 8.99 -7.10
C HIS A 66 -21.06 8.22 -8.11
N HIS A 67 -22.00 7.40 -7.63
CA HIS A 67 -22.78 6.51 -8.49
C HIS A 67 -23.81 7.24 -9.34
N VAL A 68 -24.36 8.38 -8.86
CA VAL A 68 -25.44 9.13 -9.53
C VAL A 68 -25.02 9.67 -10.88
N PRO A 69 -23.90 10.41 -11.04
CA PRO A 69 -23.47 10.90 -12.35
C PRO A 69 -23.11 9.81 -13.34
N LEU A 70 -22.85 8.59 -12.86
CA LEU A 70 -22.46 7.44 -13.68
C LEU A 70 -23.65 6.58 -14.09
N ASP A 71 -24.86 6.93 -13.64
CA ASP A 71 -26.08 6.12 -13.80
C ASP A 71 -25.88 4.66 -13.30
N TRP A 72 -25.15 4.52 -12.19
CA TRP A 72 -24.90 3.25 -11.56
C TRP A 72 -25.66 3.12 -10.25
N VAL A 73 -26.06 1.91 -9.90
CA VAL A 73 -26.53 1.65 -8.53
C VAL A 73 -25.32 1.60 -7.58
N PRO A 74 -25.50 1.97 -6.29
CA PRO A 74 -24.39 2.00 -5.32
C PRO A 74 -23.58 0.69 -5.26
N LYS A 75 -24.27 -0.44 -5.36
CA LYS A 75 -23.64 -1.77 -5.37
C LYS A 75 -22.73 -2.00 -6.57
N THR A 76 -23.13 -1.51 -7.75
CA THR A 76 -22.30 -1.60 -8.97
C THR A 76 -21.00 -0.83 -8.80
N LEU A 77 -21.05 0.41 -8.31
CA LEU A 77 -19.84 1.19 -8.04
C LEU A 77 -18.93 0.52 -7.00
N ALA A 78 -19.52 -0.03 -5.92
CA ALA A 78 -18.77 -0.76 -4.91
C ALA A 78 -18.07 -2.00 -5.51
N ASN A 79 -18.75 -2.74 -6.38
CA ASN A 79 -18.18 -3.90 -7.07
C ASN A 79 -17.03 -3.48 -8.00
N HIS A 80 -17.22 -2.44 -8.82
CA HIS A 80 -16.15 -1.94 -9.69
C HIS A 80 -14.93 -1.51 -8.89
N ARG A 81 -15.10 -0.77 -7.79
CA ARG A 81 -14.01 -0.39 -6.89
C ARG A 81 -13.27 -1.60 -6.32
N SER A 82 -14.02 -2.59 -5.82
CA SER A 82 -13.44 -3.81 -5.23
C SER A 82 -12.69 -4.64 -6.27
N ASN A 83 -13.29 -4.88 -7.42
CA ASN A 83 -12.68 -5.65 -8.49
C ASN A 83 -11.43 -4.96 -9.05
N THR A 84 -11.49 -3.64 -9.32
CA THR A 84 -10.34 -2.87 -9.79
C THR A 84 -9.19 -2.91 -8.77
N LYS A 85 -9.50 -2.75 -7.48
CA LYS A 85 -8.48 -2.90 -6.43
C LYS A 85 -7.82 -4.28 -6.49
N SER A 86 -8.62 -5.35 -6.54
CA SER A 86 -8.11 -6.72 -6.58
C SER A 86 -7.29 -7.00 -7.84
N ALA A 87 -7.77 -6.52 -9.00
CA ALA A 87 -7.09 -6.63 -10.28
C ALA A 87 -5.70 -5.97 -10.27
N LEU A 88 -5.62 -4.72 -9.78
CA LEU A 88 -4.37 -3.98 -9.74
C LEU A 88 -3.38 -4.53 -8.70
N ILE A 89 -3.88 -5.06 -7.57
CA ILE A 89 -3.04 -5.75 -6.59
C ILE A 89 -2.48 -7.05 -7.19
N TRP A 90 -3.32 -7.82 -7.88
CA TRP A 90 -2.88 -9.03 -8.57
C TRP A 90 -1.87 -8.71 -9.68
N PHE A 91 -2.13 -7.68 -10.49
CA PHE A 91 -1.25 -7.27 -11.58
C PHE A 91 0.11 -6.79 -11.08
N ALA A 92 0.16 -6.08 -9.95
CA ALA A 92 1.42 -5.64 -9.33
C ALA A 92 2.35 -6.79 -8.93
N LYS A 93 1.84 -8.04 -8.90
CA LYS A 93 2.57 -9.32 -8.72
C LYS A 93 3.73 -9.24 -7.73
N GLU A 94 3.42 -8.87 -6.51
CA GLU A 94 4.34 -9.13 -5.41
C GLU A 94 4.07 -10.56 -4.91
N LYS A 95 4.51 -11.56 -5.70
CA LYS A 95 4.33 -12.99 -5.38
C LYS A 95 5.02 -13.41 -4.09
N ASP A 96 5.93 -12.55 -3.59
CA ASP A 96 6.77 -12.83 -2.45
C ASP A 96 6.13 -12.47 -1.11
N VAL A 97 4.89 -11.96 -1.11
CA VAL A 97 4.21 -11.61 0.14
C VAL A 97 3.33 -12.75 0.61
N VAL A 98 3.54 -13.18 1.82
CA VAL A 98 2.70 -14.22 2.46
C VAL A 98 1.24 -13.74 2.48
N PRO A 99 0.30 -14.48 1.87
CA PRO A 99 -1.10 -14.11 1.85
C PRO A 99 -1.69 -13.96 3.27
N HIS A 100 -2.76 -13.18 3.37
CA HIS A 100 -3.48 -13.09 4.65
C HIS A 100 -4.02 -14.47 5.06
N GLY A 101 -3.78 -14.87 6.30
CA GLY A 101 -4.22 -16.17 6.83
C GLY A 101 -3.19 -17.31 6.71
N VAL A 102 -2.13 -17.12 5.90
CA VAL A 102 -1.00 -18.07 5.87
C VAL A 102 -0.09 -17.81 7.05
N SER A 103 0.41 -18.87 7.65
CA SER A 103 1.34 -18.80 8.77
C SER A 103 2.63 -18.10 8.37
N LEU A 104 3.17 -17.29 9.26
CA LEU A 104 4.49 -16.70 9.10
C LEU A 104 5.57 -17.80 9.10
N SER A 105 6.77 -17.48 8.66
CA SER A 105 7.92 -18.37 8.90
C SER A 105 8.10 -18.57 10.41
N PRO A 106 8.68 -19.71 10.84
CA PRO A 106 8.78 -20.04 12.27
C PRO A 106 9.50 -18.97 13.11
N VAL A 107 10.48 -18.27 12.51
CA VAL A 107 11.23 -17.21 13.18
C VAL A 107 10.34 -15.99 13.39
N TRP A 108 9.63 -15.55 12.35
CA TRP A 108 8.71 -14.42 12.43
C TRP A 108 7.51 -14.70 13.32
N ASP A 109 7.00 -15.93 13.32
CA ASP A 109 5.87 -16.30 14.18
C ASP A 109 6.27 -16.29 15.67
N ARG A 110 7.49 -16.74 15.99
CA ARG A 110 8.04 -16.67 17.36
C ARG A 110 8.10 -15.22 17.85
N LEU A 111 8.66 -14.31 17.05
CA LEU A 111 8.73 -12.90 17.41
C LEU A 111 7.33 -12.28 17.58
N ARG A 112 6.40 -12.60 16.68
CA ARG A 112 5.00 -12.14 16.75
C ARG A 112 4.34 -12.56 18.07
N THR A 113 4.55 -13.79 18.52
CA THR A 113 3.92 -14.29 19.76
C THR A 113 4.45 -13.60 21.01
N GLN A 114 5.67 -13.09 20.98
CA GLN A 114 6.28 -12.34 22.08
C GLN A 114 5.83 -10.88 22.15
N LEU A 115 5.20 -10.34 21.10
CA LEU A 115 4.62 -9.01 21.12
C LEU A 115 3.37 -8.98 22.00
N ALA A 116 3.51 -8.46 23.22
CA ALA A 116 2.42 -8.42 24.20
C ALA A 116 1.30 -7.46 23.78
N ASP A 117 1.66 -6.26 23.28
CA ASP A 117 0.69 -5.26 22.85
C ASP A 117 0.02 -5.63 21.51
N PRO A 118 -1.32 -5.83 21.50
CA PRO A 118 -2.05 -6.18 20.27
C PRO A 118 -1.95 -5.12 19.17
N SER A 119 -1.85 -3.83 19.52
CA SER A 119 -1.73 -2.74 18.57
C SER A 119 -0.39 -2.78 17.84
N THR A 120 0.70 -2.97 18.57
CA THR A 120 2.05 -3.17 18.01
C THR A 120 2.08 -4.39 17.11
N ARG A 121 1.54 -5.52 17.58
CA ARG A 121 1.41 -6.75 16.79
C ARG A 121 0.67 -6.53 15.48
N TYR A 122 -0.48 -5.87 15.53
CA TYR A 122 -1.28 -5.57 14.33
C TYR A 122 -0.52 -4.68 13.33
N ARG A 123 0.22 -3.68 13.83
CA ARG A 123 0.94 -2.72 12.99
C ARG A 123 2.21 -3.30 12.36
N LEU A 124 2.93 -4.20 13.06
CA LEU A 124 4.13 -4.86 12.56
C LEU A 124 3.83 -6.09 11.68
N MET A 125 2.65 -6.70 11.82
CA MET A 125 2.26 -7.89 11.08
C MET A 125 2.44 -7.79 9.55
N PRO A 126 2.09 -6.67 8.88
CA PRO A 126 2.30 -6.54 7.44
C PRO A 126 3.78 -6.60 7.03
N LEU A 127 4.68 -5.99 7.82
CA LEU A 127 6.13 -6.10 7.60
C LEU A 127 6.61 -7.55 7.81
N MET A 128 6.22 -8.20 8.90
CA MET A 128 6.59 -9.58 9.18
C MET A 128 6.16 -10.53 8.07
N ARG A 129 4.95 -10.33 7.51
CA ARG A 129 4.46 -11.10 6.36
C ARG A 129 5.24 -10.82 5.09
N PHE A 130 5.55 -9.56 4.83
CA PHE A 130 6.37 -9.18 3.68
C PHE A 130 7.74 -9.87 3.77
N CYS A 131 8.46 -9.70 4.87
CA CYS A 131 9.78 -10.31 5.07
C CYS A 131 9.71 -11.84 5.01
N SER A 132 8.71 -12.45 5.67
CA SER A 132 8.51 -13.89 5.64
C SER A 132 8.28 -14.41 4.21
N GLY A 133 7.50 -13.69 3.40
CA GLY A 133 7.19 -14.07 2.02
C GLY A 133 8.38 -14.00 1.07
N ILE A 134 9.28 -13.06 1.30
CA ILE A 134 10.51 -12.90 0.50
C ILE A 134 11.75 -13.49 1.18
N HIS A 135 11.54 -14.36 2.17
CA HIS A 135 12.59 -15.12 2.86
C HIS A 135 13.66 -14.24 3.51
N ILE A 136 13.27 -13.08 4.04
CA ILE A 136 14.13 -12.22 4.85
C ILE A 136 13.93 -12.56 6.32
N ASP A 137 14.99 -12.98 6.99
CA ASP A 137 15.00 -13.21 8.42
C ASP A 137 15.03 -11.88 9.19
N PRO A 138 14.53 -11.86 10.45
CA PRO A 138 14.47 -10.65 11.26
C PRO A 138 15.80 -9.91 11.37
N GLU A 139 16.91 -10.62 11.51
CA GLU A 139 18.26 -10.07 11.66
C GLU A 139 18.77 -9.37 10.40
N ALA A 140 18.19 -9.69 9.24
CA ALA A 140 18.53 -9.07 7.95
C ALA A 140 17.66 -7.84 7.62
N VAL A 141 16.76 -7.44 8.52
CA VAL A 141 15.94 -6.24 8.33
C VAL A 141 16.78 -4.99 8.56
N ASP A 142 16.96 -4.21 7.52
CA ASP A 142 17.65 -2.93 7.50
C ASP A 142 16.81 -1.84 6.82
N GLU A 143 17.38 -0.66 6.59
CA GLU A 143 16.71 0.44 5.91
C GLU A 143 16.32 0.08 4.47
N ALA A 144 17.13 -0.71 3.75
CA ALA A 144 16.84 -1.11 2.37
C ALA A 144 15.62 -2.06 2.33
N VAL A 145 15.48 -2.96 3.30
CA VAL A 145 14.31 -3.83 3.46
C VAL A 145 13.07 -2.99 3.78
N ILE A 146 13.20 -1.97 4.63
CA ILE A 146 12.09 -1.06 4.95
C ILE A 146 11.68 -0.27 3.72
N ASP A 147 12.60 0.22 2.90
CA ASP A 147 12.29 0.92 1.65
C ASP A 147 11.52 0.00 0.69
N ARG A 148 12.00 -1.22 0.46
CA ARG A 148 11.28 -2.24 -0.34
C ARG A 148 9.88 -2.52 0.19
N TYR A 149 9.73 -2.63 1.51
CA TYR A 149 8.43 -2.82 2.13
C TYR A 149 7.50 -1.60 1.93
N MET A 150 8.01 -0.39 2.08
CA MET A 150 7.21 0.83 1.88
C MET A 150 6.76 0.96 0.43
N ASP A 151 7.62 0.64 -0.54
CA ASP A 151 7.30 0.60 -1.97
C ASP A 151 6.25 -0.48 -2.27
N HIS A 152 6.45 -1.69 -1.76
CA HIS A 152 5.46 -2.75 -1.86
C HIS A 152 4.10 -2.30 -1.30
N ARG A 153 4.09 -1.72 -0.10
CA ARG A 153 2.87 -1.20 0.52
C ARG A 153 2.20 -0.11 -0.30
N ALA A 154 2.96 0.81 -0.91
CA ALA A 154 2.43 1.86 -1.79
C ALA A 154 1.70 1.28 -3.00
N ARG A 155 2.22 0.17 -3.57
CA ARG A 155 1.64 -0.51 -4.73
C ARG A 155 0.42 -1.37 -4.39
N THR A 156 0.49 -2.09 -3.26
CA THR A 156 -0.47 -3.17 -2.98
C THR A 156 -1.59 -2.80 -2.01
N THR A 157 -1.45 -1.70 -1.25
CA THR A 157 -2.46 -1.35 -0.24
C THR A 157 -3.07 0.03 -0.46
N ALA A 158 -4.28 0.21 0.11
CA ALA A 158 -4.95 1.52 0.16
C ALA A 158 -4.41 2.43 1.29
N ARG A 159 -3.50 1.92 2.13
CA ARG A 159 -2.96 2.68 3.26
C ARG A 159 -1.86 3.61 2.80
N ALA A 160 -1.74 4.75 3.47
CA ALA A 160 -0.65 5.67 3.21
C ALA A 160 0.71 4.99 3.39
N SER A 161 1.63 5.28 2.49
CA SER A 161 3.02 4.83 2.52
C SER A 161 3.92 6.06 2.48
N ASP A 162 3.86 6.85 3.55
CA ASP A 162 4.49 8.14 3.72
C ASP A 162 5.50 8.13 4.88
N ALA A 163 6.19 9.24 5.08
CA ALA A 163 7.16 9.41 6.15
C ALA A 163 6.55 9.21 7.55
N ALA A 164 5.27 9.53 7.74
CA ALA A 164 4.58 9.33 9.01
C ALA A 164 4.37 7.83 9.29
N SER A 165 3.95 7.07 8.26
CA SER A 165 3.81 5.61 8.34
C SER A 165 5.15 4.92 8.60
N ARG A 166 6.22 5.37 7.91
CA ARG A 166 7.58 4.87 8.12
C ARG A 166 8.06 5.15 9.54
N ARG A 167 7.84 6.35 10.07
CA ARG A 167 8.19 6.72 11.45
C ARG A 167 7.50 5.83 12.48
N ILE A 168 6.20 5.61 12.32
CA ILE A 168 5.45 4.73 13.23
C ILE A 168 6.03 3.32 13.19
N LEU A 169 6.31 2.80 12.01
CA LEU A 169 6.90 1.47 11.82
C LEU A 169 8.27 1.37 12.51
N ALA A 170 9.18 2.32 12.23
CA ALA A 170 10.52 2.35 12.82
C ALA A 170 10.46 2.47 14.34
N ARG A 171 9.60 3.31 14.88
CA ARG A 171 9.40 3.46 16.33
C ARG A 171 8.94 2.14 16.97
N LEU A 172 7.94 1.48 16.38
CA LEU A 172 7.43 0.21 16.90
C LEU A 172 8.49 -0.89 16.83
N TRP A 173 9.26 -0.95 15.75
CA TRP A 173 10.41 -1.85 15.62
C TRP A 173 11.45 -1.61 16.71
N ASN A 174 11.86 -0.36 16.86
CA ASN A 174 12.89 0.05 17.82
C ASN A 174 12.48 -0.22 19.29
N THR A 175 11.18 -0.24 19.60
CA THR A 175 10.71 -0.58 20.95
C THR A 175 10.91 -2.05 21.31
N GLY A 176 11.09 -2.93 20.33
CA GLY A 176 11.39 -4.35 20.54
C GLY A 176 12.84 -4.62 20.97
N ILE A 177 13.75 -3.70 20.62
CA ILE A 177 15.19 -3.82 20.90
C ILE A 177 15.43 -3.89 22.41
N GLY A 178 16.12 -4.92 22.85
CA GLY A 178 16.44 -5.16 24.27
C GLY A 178 15.24 -5.54 25.17
N ARG A 179 14.01 -5.66 24.60
CA ARG A 179 12.80 -6.02 25.36
C ARG A 179 12.22 -7.36 24.97
N ILE A 180 12.47 -7.80 23.75
CA ILE A 180 11.92 -9.04 23.19
C ILE A 180 13.10 -9.97 22.91
N ASP A 181 13.04 -11.19 23.43
CA ASP A 181 14.09 -12.18 23.19
C ASP A 181 14.18 -12.55 21.70
N GLY A 182 15.42 -12.57 21.18
CA GLY A 182 15.67 -12.80 19.75
C GLY A 182 15.21 -11.65 18.82
N TRP A 183 14.83 -10.47 19.37
CA TRP A 183 14.55 -9.31 18.53
C TRP A 183 15.83 -8.75 17.92
N PRO A 184 15.82 -8.38 16.62
CA PRO A 184 16.99 -7.80 15.97
C PRO A 184 17.48 -6.54 16.67
N GLN A 185 18.79 -6.41 16.80
CA GLN A 185 19.41 -5.25 17.45
C GLN A 185 19.64 -4.09 16.47
N VAL A 186 19.15 -4.22 15.23
CA VAL A 186 19.23 -3.17 14.22
C VAL A 186 18.19 -2.10 14.51
N ARG A 187 18.67 -0.88 14.75
CA ARG A 187 17.80 0.29 14.96
C ARG A 187 17.46 0.93 13.61
N LEU A 188 16.16 1.06 13.35
CA LEU A 188 15.64 1.75 12.17
C LEU A 188 15.59 3.27 12.38
N ILE A 189 15.82 4.03 11.30
CA ILE A 189 15.78 5.50 11.30
C ILE A 189 14.32 5.96 11.37
N GLU A 190 14.03 6.78 12.37
CA GLU A 190 12.73 7.44 12.50
C GLU A 190 12.76 8.76 11.71
N PRO A 191 12.04 8.89 10.57
CA PRO A 191 11.99 10.15 9.85
C PRO A 191 11.52 11.29 10.74
N PRO A 192 12.04 12.51 10.60
CA PRO A 192 11.63 13.66 11.40
C PRO A 192 10.13 13.95 11.21
N VAL A 193 9.54 14.55 12.24
CA VAL A 193 8.18 15.11 12.10
C VAL A 193 8.31 16.31 11.17
N LYS A 194 7.61 16.31 10.01
CA LYS A 194 7.43 17.56 9.28
C LYS A 194 6.82 18.57 10.26
N ALA A 195 7.45 19.70 10.43
CA ALA A 195 6.79 20.83 11.08
C ALA A 195 5.45 21.06 10.38
N ALA A 196 4.39 21.29 11.12
CA ALA A 196 3.13 21.66 10.53
C ALA A 196 3.38 22.93 9.68
N GLU A 197 3.19 22.83 8.38
CA GLU A 197 3.19 23.98 7.47
C GLU A 197 1.86 24.73 7.68
N GLY A 198 1.63 25.18 8.91
CA GLY A 198 0.56 26.13 9.19
C GLY A 198 1.10 27.56 9.10
N PRO A 199 0.26 28.55 8.82
CA PRO A 199 0.67 29.93 8.91
C PRO A 199 1.28 30.17 10.28
N ALA A 200 2.38 30.94 10.34
CA ALA A 200 2.92 31.35 11.61
C ALA A 200 1.85 32.13 12.39
N TRP A 201 1.91 32.12 13.72
CA TRP A 201 0.93 32.83 14.55
C TRP A 201 0.77 34.29 14.09
N ASP A 202 1.88 34.91 13.67
CA ASP A 202 1.92 36.29 13.17
C ASP A 202 1.29 36.50 11.83
N ASP A 203 1.11 35.42 11.02
CA ASP A 203 0.46 35.44 9.71
C ASP A 203 -1.07 35.26 9.80
N LEU A 204 -1.59 35.01 11.00
CA LEU A 204 -3.03 34.87 11.20
C LEU A 204 -3.71 36.24 11.20
N PRO A 205 -4.91 36.38 10.58
CA PRO A 205 -5.73 37.57 10.63
C PRO A 205 -5.95 38.04 12.11
N GLU A 206 -5.94 39.34 12.33
CA GLU A 206 -5.99 39.93 13.66
C GLU A 206 -7.22 39.50 14.48
N GLY A 207 -8.36 39.26 13.81
CA GLY A 207 -9.56 38.71 14.44
C GLY A 207 -9.42 37.30 15.01
N LEU A 208 -8.51 36.46 14.46
CA LEU A 208 -8.24 35.14 15.01
C LEU A 208 -7.19 35.13 16.14
N ARG A 209 -6.44 36.24 16.31
CA ARG A 209 -5.46 36.40 17.38
C ARG A 209 -6.05 36.91 18.67
N THR A 210 -7.22 37.54 18.61
CA THR A 210 -7.87 38.23 19.75
C THR A 210 -8.91 37.37 20.45
N ASP A 211 -9.35 36.26 19.89
CA ASP A 211 -10.44 35.40 20.42
C ASP A 211 -9.94 34.22 21.31
N ILE A 212 -8.68 34.25 21.76
CA ILE A 212 -8.09 33.30 22.71
C ILE A 212 -7.55 34.06 23.93
#